data_14519c8da78996f60ba994bc053c722c
#
_entry.id   14519c8da78996f60ba994bc053c722c
#
_cell.length_a   1.000
_cell.length_b   1.000
_cell.length_c   1.000
_cell.angle_alpha   90.00
_cell.angle_beta   90.00
_cell.angle_gamma   90.00
#
_symmetry.space_group_name_H-M   'P 1'
#
loop_
_entity.id
_entity.type
_entity.pdbx_description
1 polymer ?
#
loop_
_entity_poly.entity_id
_entity_poly.type
_entity_poly.pdbx_seq_one_letter_code
_entity_poly.pdbx_strand_id
1 'polypeptide(L)'
;MDEDKLKYKLKLISKYLAEGKKLHAIQILNNLIDESGTEELYFQLAELYESMGFVDSGKKILLDKIELNPEVDDPKLFLGQYLLRNSQWFEAIEVLNSISNSTPSSLFLIAYSYMMLKEFELAKEYFNKFIIHSGDNELKHEANFYLAKIEYELNHFDSALEYAKNAQYIYSDFWELNLVLAKVYYSLEMYTHAITPIKRALQLNPKEASIKEYAGRIYFKLEDFNKAENYLSEFIEMSSEVSAEIYTLLAKSFLKQRKKEEAKLFFELALNIDPEYKPAANGKEELQ
;
A
#
# COMPACT_ATOMS: atom_id res chain seq x y z
N MET A 1 -22.07 35.49 9.30
CA MET A 1 -21.37 36.18 8.17
C MET A 1 -22.31 36.16 6.97
N ASP A 2 -22.27 37.24 6.13
CA ASP A 2 -23.03 37.30 4.89
C ASP A 2 -22.49 36.25 3.90
N GLU A 3 -23.38 35.50 3.26
CA GLU A 3 -23.02 34.38 2.35
C GLU A 3 -22.17 34.86 1.17
N ASP A 4 -22.45 36.05 0.65
CA ASP A 4 -21.67 36.64 -0.43
C ASP A 4 -20.23 36.99 0.01
N LYS A 5 -20.06 37.46 1.24
CA LYS A 5 -18.76 37.75 1.84
C LYS A 5 -17.94 36.48 2.04
N LEU A 6 -18.56 35.38 2.50
CA LEU A 6 -17.91 34.07 2.63
C LEU A 6 -17.43 33.57 1.26
N LYS A 7 -18.32 33.56 0.28
CA LYS A 7 -18.03 33.12 -1.08
C LYS A 7 -16.87 33.93 -1.73
N TYR A 8 -16.85 35.22 -1.49
CA TYR A 8 -15.74 36.08 -1.96
C TYR A 8 -14.40 35.72 -1.31
N LYS A 9 -14.37 35.52 0.03
CA LYS A 9 -13.14 35.13 0.75
C LYS A 9 -12.62 33.74 0.31
N LEU A 10 -13.51 32.74 0.15
CA LEU A 10 -13.14 31.43 -0.36
C LEU A 10 -12.54 31.49 -1.79
N LYS A 11 -13.12 32.33 -2.64
CA LYS A 11 -12.57 32.57 -3.99
C LYS A 11 -11.19 33.23 -3.96
N LEU A 12 -10.96 34.13 -3.00
CA LEU A 12 -9.68 34.77 -2.79
C LEU A 12 -8.62 33.80 -2.27
N ILE A 13 -8.99 32.87 -1.38
CA ILE A 13 -8.12 31.77 -0.92
C ILE A 13 -7.69 30.94 -2.10
N SER A 14 -8.64 30.45 -2.93
CA SER A 14 -8.33 29.66 -4.13
C SER A 14 -7.39 30.39 -5.08
N LYS A 15 -7.57 31.71 -5.27
CA LYS A 15 -6.67 32.53 -6.08
C LYS A 15 -5.25 32.57 -5.49
N TYR A 16 -5.09 32.83 -4.19
CA TYR A 16 -3.77 32.89 -3.57
C TYR A 16 -3.06 31.52 -3.57
N LEU A 17 -3.81 30.42 -3.43
CA LEU A 17 -3.25 29.06 -3.55
C LEU A 17 -2.73 28.81 -4.98
N ALA A 18 -3.49 29.21 -6.00
CA ALA A 18 -3.07 29.10 -7.41
C ALA A 18 -1.83 29.94 -7.71
N GLU A 19 -1.66 31.10 -7.04
CA GLU A 19 -0.50 31.95 -7.14
C GLU A 19 0.69 31.52 -6.27
N GLY A 20 0.59 30.39 -5.52
CA GLY A 20 1.62 29.93 -4.58
C GLY A 20 1.74 30.76 -3.29
N LYS A 21 0.83 31.71 -3.04
CA LYS A 21 0.85 32.61 -1.90
C LYS A 21 0.18 32.00 -0.67
N LYS A 22 0.69 30.84 -0.22
CA LYS A 22 0.08 30.04 0.86
C LYS A 22 -0.11 30.81 2.18
N LEU A 23 0.85 31.67 2.57
CA LEU A 23 0.75 32.47 3.80
C LEU A 23 -0.45 33.45 3.79
N HIS A 24 -0.77 34.04 2.65
CA HIS A 24 -1.94 34.95 2.52
C HIS A 24 -3.25 34.11 2.63
N ALA A 25 -3.27 32.90 2.07
CA ALA A 25 -4.40 31.99 2.21
C ALA A 25 -4.63 31.63 3.70
N ILE A 26 -3.56 31.31 4.45
CA ILE A 26 -3.62 31.04 5.90
C ILE A 26 -4.20 32.22 6.67
N GLN A 27 -3.75 33.45 6.41
CA GLN A 27 -4.28 34.64 7.09
C GLN A 27 -5.79 34.80 6.87
N ILE A 28 -6.27 34.58 5.65
CA ILE A 28 -7.70 34.68 5.35
C ILE A 28 -8.47 33.54 6.02
N LEU A 29 -7.95 32.30 6.01
CA LEU A 29 -8.57 31.16 6.68
C LEU A 29 -8.70 31.39 8.20
N ASN A 30 -7.64 31.83 8.86
CA ASN A 30 -7.69 32.17 10.28
C ASN A 30 -8.78 33.21 10.58
N ASN A 31 -8.83 34.32 9.81
CA ASN A 31 -9.87 35.32 9.99
C ASN A 31 -11.29 34.78 9.73
N LEU A 32 -11.44 33.81 8.81
CA LEU A 32 -12.74 33.15 8.58
C LEU A 32 -13.14 32.22 9.71
N ILE A 33 -12.17 31.52 10.30
CA ILE A 33 -12.38 30.65 11.46
C ILE A 33 -12.86 31.50 12.64
N ASP A 34 -12.21 32.64 12.89
CA ASP A 34 -12.61 33.57 13.96
C ASP A 34 -14.04 34.14 13.73
N GLU A 35 -14.44 34.37 12.46
CA GLU A 35 -15.76 34.91 12.13
C GLU A 35 -16.89 33.87 12.10
N SER A 36 -16.62 32.63 11.68
CA SER A 36 -17.68 31.62 11.44
C SER A 36 -17.44 30.25 12.11
N GLY A 37 -16.19 29.87 12.35
CA GLY A 37 -15.82 28.65 13.09
C GLY A 37 -16.33 27.33 12.51
N THR A 38 -16.63 27.28 11.19
CA THR A 38 -17.11 26.06 10.56
C THR A 38 -16.01 24.99 10.46
N GLU A 39 -16.38 23.74 10.57
CA GLU A 39 -15.43 22.59 10.56
C GLU A 39 -14.61 22.54 9.28
N GLU A 40 -15.25 22.80 8.15
CA GLU A 40 -14.62 22.80 6.84
C GLU A 40 -13.41 23.77 6.76
N LEU A 41 -13.48 24.91 7.43
CA LEU A 41 -12.38 25.88 7.46
C LEU A 41 -11.17 25.36 8.27
N TYR A 42 -11.42 24.65 9.36
CA TYR A 42 -10.35 24.00 10.14
C TYR A 42 -9.68 22.92 9.31
N PHE A 43 -10.46 22.12 8.56
CA PHE A 43 -9.94 21.07 7.69
C PHE A 43 -9.06 21.65 6.60
N GLN A 44 -9.54 22.69 5.87
CA GLN A 44 -8.77 23.36 4.83
C GLN A 44 -7.48 24.00 5.37
N LEU A 45 -7.52 24.59 6.57
CA LEU A 45 -6.34 25.17 7.20
C LEU A 45 -5.32 24.08 7.58
N ALA A 46 -5.77 22.95 8.14
CA ALA A 46 -4.90 21.83 8.48
C ALA A 46 -4.22 21.25 7.23
N GLU A 47 -4.97 21.04 6.15
CA GLU A 47 -4.43 20.55 4.87
C GLU A 47 -3.44 21.55 4.24
N LEU A 48 -3.69 22.84 4.39
CA LEU A 48 -2.77 23.85 3.91
C LEU A 48 -1.44 23.81 4.68
N TYR A 49 -1.46 23.68 6.00
CA TYR A 49 -0.25 23.47 6.81
C TYR A 49 0.48 22.19 6.40
N GLU A 50 -0.24 21.07 6.23
CA GLU A 50 0.32 19.79 5.74
C GLU A 50 1.05 19.99 4.39
N SER A 51 0.41 20.68 3.44
CA SER A 51 0.99 20.96 2.11
C SER A 51 2.25 21.81 2.14
N MET A 52 2.53 22.47 3.26
CA MET A 52 3.74 23.27 3.51
C MET A 52 4.79 22.53 4.34
N GLY A 53 4.51 21.29 4.74
CA GLY A 53 5.38 20.49 5.60
C GLY A 53 5.23 20.79 7.09
N PHE A 54 4.26 21.61 7.50
CA PHE A 54 3.99 21.95 8.90
C PHE A 54 2.93 21.01 9.50
N VAL A 55 3.21 19.70 9.49
CA VAL A 55 2.27 18.64 9.90
C VAL A 55 1.78 18.85 11.34
N ASP A 56 2.66 19.18 12.28
CA ASP A 56 2.28 19.40 13.68
C ASP A 56 1.35 20.61 13.87
N SER A 57 1.53 21.65 13.06
CA SER A 57 0.63 22.81 13.08
C SER A 57 -0.77 22.45 12.58
N GLY A 58 -0.86 21.67 11.51
CA GLY A 58 -2.14 21.17 11.00
C GLY A 58 -2.84 20.26 12.02
N LYS A 59 -2.10 19.33 12.62
CA LYS A 59 -2.60 18.48 13.70
C LYS A 59 -3.15 19.31 14.88
N LYS A 60 -2.42 20.32 15.32
CA LYS A 60 -2.84 21.18 16.42
C LYS A 60 -4.16 21.88 16.12
N ILE A 61 -4.34 22.44 14.92
CA ILE A 61 -5.60 23.08 14.50
C ILE A 61 -6.79 22.11 14.64
N LEU A 62 -6.62 20.86 14.28
CA LEU A 62 -7.68 19.85 14.39
C LEU A 62 -7.96 19.46 15.84
N LEU A 63 -6.93 19.34 16.67
CA LEU A 63 -7.07 19.09 18.10
C LEU A 63 -7.79 20.25 18.81
N ASP A 64 -7.40 21.50 18.54
CA ASP A 64 -8.08 22.69 19.08
C ASP A 64 -9.58 22.69 18.71
N LYS A 65 -9.93 22.24 17.48
CA LYS A 65 -11.34 22.10 17.07
C LYS A 65 -12.08 21.01 17.83
N ILE A 66 -11.44 19.87 18.09
CA ILE A 66 -12.03 18.77 18.87
C ILE A 66 -12.24 19.20 20.32
N GLU A 67 -11.29 19.93 20.92
CA GLU A 67 -11.43 20.45 22.29
C GLU A 67 -12.61 21.42 22.43
N LEU A 68 -12.89 22.22 21.40
CA LEU A 68 -14.05 23.13 21.39
C LEU A 68 -15.40 22.40 21.35
N ASN A 69 -15.47 21.24 20.69
CA ASN A 69 -16.69 20.45 20.51
C ASN A 69 -16.39 18.94 20.58
N PRO A 70 -16.10 18.38 21.75
CA PRO A 70 -15.64 17.00 21.89
C PRO A 70 -16.71 15.95 21.52
N GLU A 71 -17.99 16.34 21.51
CA GLU A 71 -19.12 15.47 21.16
C GLU A 71 -19.32 15.30 19.66
N VAL A 72 -18.62 16.11 18.84
CA VAL A 72 -18.72 16.04 17.38
C VAL A 72 -17.69 15.07 16.83
N ASP A 73 -18.14 14.09 16.04
CA ASP A 73 -17.29 13.01 15.54
C ASP A 73 -16.56 13.37 14.22
N ASP A 74 -17.08 14.29 13.40
CA ASP A 74 -16.49 14.66 12.11
C ASP A 74 -15.05 15.20 12.25
N PRO A 75 -14.70 16.11 13.18
CA PRO A 75 -13.31 16.52 13.37
C PRO A 75 -12.37 15.39 13.79
N LYS A 76 -12.87 14.41 14.58
CA LYS A 76 -12.09 13.23 14.97
C LYS A 76 -11.81 12.32 13.77
N LEU A 77 -12.83 12.10 12.92
CA LEU A 77 -12.67 11.31 11.70
C LEU A 77 -11.66 11.97 10.77
N PHE A 78 -11.75 13.28 10.58
CA PHE A 78 -10.80 14.02 9.75
C PHE A 78 -9.39 14.00 10.33
N LEU A 79 -9.22 14.19 11.64
CA LEU A 79 -7.92 14.06 12.31
C LEU A 79 -7.34 12.65 12.13
N GLY A 80 -8.17 11.60 12.24
CA GLY A 80 -7.77 10.23 11.97
C GLY A 80 -7.21 10.08 10.55
N GLN A 81 -7.92 10.57 9.53
CA GLN A 81 -7.45 10.56 8.14
C GLN A 81 -6.15 11.36 7.96
N TYR A 82 -6.06 12.53 8.60
CA TYR A 82 -4.87 13.37 8.59
C TYR A 82 -3.65 12.63 9.17
N LEU A 83 -3.82 11.97 10.30
CA LEU A 83 -2.78 11.20 10.97
C LEU A 83 -2.33 10.00 10.12
N LEU A 84 -3.27 9.32 9.44
CA LEU A 84 -2.94 8.22 8.51
C LEU A 84 -2.05 8.71 7.35
N ARG A 85 -2.42 9.82 6.71
CA ARG A 85 -1.60 10.40 5.61
C ARG A 85 -0.18 10.71 6.06
N ASN A 86 -0.01 11.06 7.33
CA ASN A 86 1.28 11.39 7.92
C ASN A 86 1.95 10.21 8.65
N SER A 87 1.48 8.98 8.42
CA SER A 87 2.04 7.74 8.99
C SER A 87 2.03 7.68 10.54
N GLN A 88 1.15 8.45 11.19
CA GLN A 88 0.96 8.47 12.64
C GLN A 88 -0.13 7.45 13.04
N TRP A 89 0.12 6.16 12.75
CA TRP A 89 -0.86 5.08 12.83
C TRP A 89 -1.44 4.87 14.22
N PHE A 90 -0.60 4.89 15.25
CA PHE A 90 -1.03 4.69 16.64
C PHE A 90 -1.98 5.79 17.10
N GLU A 91 -1.60 7.05 16.89
CA GLU A 91 -2.42 8.20 17.26
C GLU A 91 -3.74 8.24 16.48
N ALA A 92 -3.72 7.82 15.22
CA ALA A 92 -4.94 7.69 14.42
C ALA A 92 -5.91 6.70 15.05
N ILE A 93 -5.43 5.55 15.53
CA ILE A 93 -6.26 4.55 16.22
C ILE A 93 -6.87 5.14 17.49
N GLU A 94 -6.10 5.87 18.30
CA GLU A 94 -6.60 6.49 19.53
C GLU A 94 -7.73 7.48 19.24
N VAL A 95 -7.52 8.39 18.29
CA VAL A 95 -8.52 9.39 17.91
C VAL A 95 -9.77 8.74 17.31
N LEU A 96 -9.61 7.78 16.39
CA LEU A 96 -10.74 7.11 15.74
C LEU A 96 -11.56 6.26 16.72
N ASN A 97 -10.93 5.66 17.73
CA ASN A 97 -11.64 4.94 18.80
C ASN A 97 -12.39 5.87 19.76
N SER A 98 -12.09 7.17 19.79
CA SER A 98 -12.84 8.17 20.59
C SER A 98 -14.15 8.62 19.92
N ILE A 99 -14.42 8.16 18.70
CA ILE A 99 -15.67 8.42 17.98
C ILE A 99 -16.83 7.68 18.68
N SER A 100 -17.87 8.42 19.03
CA SER A 100 -18.98 7.90 19.83
C SER A 100 -19.78 6.80 19.13
N ASN A 101 -19.98 6.94 17.82
CA ASN A 101 -20.66 5.97 16.99
C ASN A 101 -19.72 5.52 15.86
N SER A 102 -19.19 4.31 15.97
CA SER A 102 -18.31 3.74 14.93
C SER A 102 -19.01 3.76 13.56
N THR A 103 -18.46 4.50 12.64
CA THR A 103 -18.94 4.54 11.25
C THR A 103 -18.14 3.55 10.40
N PRO A 104 -18.67 3.11 9.22
CA PRO A 104 -17.87 2.31 8.30
C PRO A 104 -16.51 2.95 7.99
N SER A 105 -16.47 4.27 7.80
CA SER A 105 -15.21 4.99 7.54
C SER A 105 -14.22 4.87 8.69
N SER A 106 -14.65 5.06 9.95
CA SER A 106 -13.75 4.92 11.10
C SER A 106 -13.24 3.49 11.26
N LEU A 107 -14.09 2.48 11.08
CA LEU A 107 -13.70 1.07 11.12
C LEU A 107 -12.64 0.72 10.06
N PHE A 108 -12.81 1.21 8.83
CA PHE A 108 -11.85 1.01 7.75
C PHE A 108 -10.49 1.65 8.06
N LEU A 109 -10.49 2.89 8.55
CA LEU A 109 -9.27 3.62 8.87
C LEU A 109 -8.52 2.99 10.05
N ILE A 110 -9.24 2.51 11.08
CA ILE A 110 -8.65 1.76 12.20
C ILE A 110 -8.02 0.45 11.68
N ALA A 111 -8.75 -0.30 10.86
CA ALA A 111 -8.25 -1.54 10.27
C ALA A 111 -6.96 -1.31 9.47
N TYR A 112 -6.95 -0.27 8.63
CA TYR A 112 -5.78 0.11 7.84
C TYR A 112 -4.60 0.50 8.74
N SER A 113 -4.84 1.26 9.81
CA SER A 113 -3.80 1.63 10.77
C SER A 113 -3.17 0.42 11.46
N TYR A 114 -3.99 -0.55 11.92
CA TYR A 114 -3.48 -1.80 12.49
C TYR A 114 -2.68 -2.62 11.47
N MET A 115 -3.12 -2.67 10.21
CA MET A 115 -2.37 -3.34 9.15
C MET A 115 -0.98 -2.71 8.94
N MET A 116 -0.89 -1.38 8.96
CA MET A 116 0.39 -0.68 8.82
C MET A 116 1.32 -0.90 10.01
N LEU A 117 0.77 -1.11 11.21
CA LEU A 117 1.50 -1.52 12.41
C LEU A 117 1.84 -3.03 12.44
N LYS A 118 1.42 -3.80 11.42
CA LYS A 118 1.54 -5.26 11.34
C LYS A 118 0.79 -6.02 12.44
N GLU A 119 -0.18 -5.37 13.08
CA GLU A 119 -1.10 -5.98 14.03
C GLU A 119 -2.23 -6.69 13.25
N PHE A 120 -1.88 -7.76 12.54
CA PHE A 120 -2.71 -8.36 11.50
C PHE A 120 -4.04 -8.92 12.02
N GLU A 121 -4.07 -9.51 13.22
CA GLU A 121 -5.32 -10.05 13.77
C GLU A 121 -6.33 -8.93 14.10
N LEU A 122 -5.85 -7.79 14.65
CA LEU A 122 -6.70 -6.63 14.90
C LEU A 122 -7.15 -6.00 13.58
N ALA A 123 -6.26 -5.87 12.61
CA ALA A 123 -6.61 -5.37 11.28
C ALA A 123 -7.74 -6.21 10.63
N LYS A 124 -7.65 -7.54 10.69
CA LYS A 124 -8.68 -8.45 10.20
C LYS A 124 -10.01 -8.28 10.91
N GLU A 125 -9.97 -8.17 12.23
CA GLU A 125 -11.17 -7.94 13.04
C GLU A 125 -11.92 -6.68 12.57
N TYR A 126 -11.18 -5.55 12.43
CA TYR A 126 -11.79 -4.27 12.05
C TYR A 126 -12.21 -4.23 10.57
N PHE A 127 -11.46 -4.82 9.63
CA PHE A 127 -11.92 -4.97 8.25
C PHE A 127 -13.18 -5.81 8.14
N ASN A 128 -13.30 -6.90 8.90
CA ASN A 128 -14.51 -7.72 8.93
C ASN A 128 -15.70 -6.96 9.52
N LYS A 129 -15.51 -6.20 10.61
CA LYS A 129 -16.52 -5.29 11.14
C LYS A 129 -16.97 -4.28 10.08
N PHE A 130 -16.02 -3.69 9.36
CA PHE A 130 -16.31 -2.78 8.26
C PHE A 130 -17.17 -3.46 7.18
N ILE A 131 -16.79 -4.65 6.70
CA ILE A 131 -17.52 -5.40 5.66
C ILE A 131 -18.97 -5.67 6.08
N ILE A 132 -19.20 -6.00 7.35
CA ILE A 132 -20.53 -6.28 7.89
C ILE A 132 -21.40 -5.00 7.91
N HIS A 133 -20.82 -3.85 8.28
CA HIS A 133 -21.56 -2.61 8.52
C HIS A 133 -21.63 -1.67 7.30
N SER A 134 -20.81 -1.92 6.26
CA SER A 134 -20.68 -0.99 5.13
C SER A 134 -21.78 -1.09 4.07
N GLY A 135 -22.73 -2.06 4.18
CA GLY A 135 -23.77 -2.25 3.17
C GLY A 135 -23.16 -2.60 1.80
N ASP A 136 -23.67 -2.01 0.74
CA ASP A 136 -23.16 -2.16 -0.63
C ASP A 136 -22.22 -0.99 -0.96
N ASN A 137 -21.00 -1.06 -0.42
CA ASN A 137 -19.99 0.00 -0.54
C ASN A 137 -18.80 -0.50 -1.36
N GLU A 138 -18.33 0.29 -2.32
CA GLU A 138 -17.17 -0.03 -3.17
C GLU A 138 -15.90 -0.30 -2.35
N LEU A 139 -15.73 0.36 -1.20
CA LEU A 139 -14.61 0.13 -0.27
C LEU A 139 -14.57 -1.31 0.28
N LYS A 140 -15.64 -2.12 0.14
CA LYS A 140 -15.58 -3.56 0.47
C LYS A 140 -14.55 -4.31 -0.35
N HIS A 141 -14.42 -3.94 -1.61
CA HIS A 141 -13.43 -4.57 -2.49
C HIS A 141 -12.01 -4.17 -2.09
N GLU A 142 -11.83 -2.93 -1.63
CA GLU A 142 -10.55 -2.48 -1.08
C GLU A 142 -10.23 -3.18 0.25
N ALA A 143 -11.21 -3.32 1.15
CA ALA A 143 -11.05 -4.10 2.37
C ALA A 143 -10.68 -5.57 2.08
N ASN A 144 -11.32 -6.20 1.10
CA ASN A 144 -10.96 -7.55 0.66
C ASN A 144 -9.53 -7.61 0.10
N PHE A 145 -9.08 -6.59 -0.62
CA PHE A 145 -7.69 -6.50 -1.08
C PHE A 145 -6.70 -6.46 0.09
N TYR A 146 -6.97 -5.64 1.12
CA TYR A 146 -6.10 -5.59 2.30
C TYR A 146 -6.15 -6.90 3.11
N LEU A 147 -7.33 -7.51 3.25
CA LEU A 147 -7.46 -8.84 3.88
C LEU A 147 -6.66 -9.90 3.11
N ALA A 148 -6.68 -9.87 1.78
CA ALA A 148 -5.87 -10.79 0.98
C ALA A 148 -4.36 -10.60 1.23
N LYS A 149 -3.89 -9.37 1.38
CA LYS A 149 -2.50 -9.09 1.75
C LYS A 149 -2.16 -9.61 3.14
N ILE A 150 -3.02 -9.36 4.12
CA ILE A 150 -2.83 -9.81 5.49
C ILE A 150 -2.78 -11.34 5.55
N GLU A 151 -3.74 -12.04 4.94
CA GLU A 151 -3.78 -13.50 4.94
C GLU A 151 -2.57 -14.10 4.21
N TYR A 152 -2.07 -13.43 3.16
CA TYR A 152 -0.83 -13.82 2.49
C TYR A 152 0.37 -13.73 3.44
N GLU A 153 0.52 -12.62 4.18
CA GLU A 153 1.61 -12.44 5.16
C GLU A 153 1.53 -13.45 6.32
N LEU A 154 0.31 -13.88 6.68
CA LEU A 154 0.08 -14.94 7.67
C LEU A 154 0.25 -16.36 7.11
N ASN A 155 0.59 -16.51 5.83
CA ASN A 155 0.69 -17.77 5.10
C ASN A 155 -0.63 -18.56 5.01
N HIS A 156 -1.77 -17.90 5.15
CA HIS A 156 -3.10 -18.47 4.96
C HIS A 156 -3.54 -18.33 3.49
N PHE A 157 -2.86 -19.03 2.59
CA PHE A 157 -2.96 -18.78 1.14
C PHE A 157 -4.34 -19.06 0.55
N ASP A 158 -5.10 -20.02 1.08
CA ASP A 158 -6.47 -20.28 0.62
C ASP A 158 -7.41 -19.12 0.95
N SER A 159 -7.34 -18.58 2.17
CA SER A 159 -8.09 -17.40 2.58
C SER A 159 -7.66 -16.17 1.79
N ALA A 160 -6.35 -15.99 1.56
CA ALA A 160 -5.81 -14.92 0.75
C ALA A 160 -6.38 -14.97 -0.69
N LEU A 161 -6.50 -16.16 -1.26
CA LEU A 161 -7.09 -16.35 -2.60
C LEU A 161 -8.57 -15.98 -2.64
N GLU A 162 -9.34 -16.36 -1.62
CA GLU A 162 -10.75 -16.02 -1.53
C GLU A 162 -10.96 -14.50 -1.48
N TYR A 163 -10.26 -13.81 -0.56
CA TYR A 163 -10.33 -12.36 -0.44
C TYR A 163 -9.85 -11.65 -1.71
N ALA A 164 -8.76 -12.10 -2.32
CA ALA A 164 -8.25 -11.51 -3.55
C ALA A 164 -9.24 -11.65 -4.72
N LYS A 165 -9.95 -12.77 -4.84
CA LYS A 165 -11.02 -12.95 -5.82
C LYS A 165 -12.21 -12.02 -5.56
N ASN A 166 -12.60 -11.83 -4.30
CA ASN A 166 -13.66 -10.90 -3.94
C ASN A 166 -13.29 -9.44 -4.28
N ALA A 167 -12.02 -9.06 -4.12
CA ALA A 167 -11.51 -7.76 -4.53
C ALA A 167 -11.48 -7.60 -6.07
N GLN A 168 -11.19 -8.65 -6.82
CA GLN A 168 -10.99 -8.61 -8.27
C GLN A 168 -12.23 -8.16 -9.05
N TYR A 169 -13.42 -8.29 -8.48
CA TYR A 169 -14.68 -7.92 -9.13
C TYR A 169 -14.70 -6.46 -9.60
N ILE A 170 -14.13 -5.53 -8.84
CA ILE A 170 -14.03 -4.10 -9.20
C ILE A 170 -12.59 -3.72 -9.58
N TYR A 171 -11.58 -4.27 -8.89
CA TYR A 171 -10.18 -3.86 -9.03
C TYR A 171 -9.38 -4.74 -10.00
N SER A 172 -10.00 -5.27 -11.07
CA SER A 172 -9.30 -6.08 -12.09
C SER A 172 -8.10 -5.37 -12.71
N ASP A 173 -8.13 -4.04 -12.78
CA ASP A 173 -7.09 -3.18 -13.37
C ASP A 173 -6.14 -2.57 -12.33
N PHE A 174 -6.12 -3.11 -11.11
CA PHE A 174 -5.22 -2.70 -10.07
C PHE A 174 -4.00 -3.64 -10.04
N TRP A 175 -2.82 -3.12 -10.30
CA TRP A 175 -1.63 -3.95 -10.47
C TRP A 175 -1.21 -4.67 -9.17
N GLU A 176 -1.38 -4.03 -8.01
CA GLU A 176 -1.06 -4.65 -6.71
C GLU A 176 -1.94 -5.87 -6.44
N LEU A 177 -3.23 -5.82 -6.74
CA LEU A 177 -4.12 -6.97 -6.57
C LEU A 177 -3.71 -8.11 -7.50
N ASN A 178 -3.38 -7.80 -8.76
CA ASN A 178 -2.90 -8.80 -9.70
C ASN A 178 -1.58 -9.42 -9.24
N LEU A 179 -0.69 -8.64 -8.63
CA LEU A 179 0.54 -9.16 -8.02
C LEU A 179 0.23 -10.05 -6.81
N VAL A 180 -0.69 -9.65 -5.93
CA VAL A 180 -1.13 -10.49 -4.78
C VAL A 180 -1.70 -11.80 -5.27
N LEU A 181 -2.59 -11.79 -6.27
CA LEU A 181 -3.12 -13.02 -6.88
C LEU A 181 -2.02 -13.93 -7.43
N ALA A 182 -1.03 -13.35 -8.13
CA ALA A 182 0.09 -14.11 -8.66
C ALA A 182 0.95 -14.73 -7.56
N LYS A 183 1.21 -13.98 -6.48
CA LYS A 183 1.93 -14.44 -5.29
C LYS A 183 1.19 -15.59 -4.60
N VAL A 184 -0.11 -15.43 -4.39
CA VAL A 184 -0.96 -16.44 -3.75
C VAL A 184 -0.99 -17.72 -4.59
N TYR A 185 -1.23 -17.62 -5.90
CA TYR A 185 -1.19 -18.79 -6.78
C TYR A 185 0.19 -19.46 -6.80
N TYR A 186 1.27 -18.68 -6.77
CA TYR A 186 2.63 -19.22 -6.66
C TYR A 186 2.83 -20.01 -5.37
N SER A 187 2.39 -19.48 -4.23
CA SER A 187 2.51 -20.12 -2.91
C SER A 187 1.65 -21.38 -2.79
N LEU A 188 0.51 -21.43 -3.49
CA LEU A 188 -0.35 -22.62 -3.63
C LEU A 188 0.16 -23.63 -4.69
N GLU A 189 1.35 -23.38 -5.27
CA GLU A 189 1.93 -24.18 -6.36
C GLU A 189 1.06 -24.24 -7.64
N MET A 190 0.09 -23.33 -7.77
CA MET A 190 -0.82 -23.22 -8.91
C MET A 190 -0.20 -22.32 -10.02
N TYR A 191 1.00 -22.66 -10.47
CA TYR A 191 1.83 -21.80 -11.34
C TYR A 191 1.15 -21.40 -12.65
N THR A 192 0.36 -22.30 -13.24
CA THR A 192 -0.39 -22.00 -14.48
C THR A 192 -1.48 -20.94 -14.25
N HIS A 193 -2.11 -20.90 -13.07
CA HIS A 193 -3.09 -19.90 -12.71
C HIS A 193 -2.43 -18.53 -12.42
N ALA A 194 -1.18 -18.52 -11.98
CA ALA A 194 -0.42 -17.30 -11.74
C ALA A 194 -0.08 -16.51 -13.02
N ILE A 195 -0.12 -17.15 -14.22
CA ILE A 195 0.28 -16.52 -15.48
C ILE A 195 -0.61 -15.31 -15.83
N THR A 196 -1.91 -15.45 -15.72
CA THR A 196 -2.84 -14.37 -16.10
C THR A 196 -2.66 -13.13 -15.22
N PRO A 197 -2.72 -13.23 -13.88
CA PRO A 197 -2.53 -12.07 -13.03
C PRO A 197 -1.12 -11.49 -13.13
N ILE A 198 -0.04 -12.29 -13.23
CA ILE A 198 1.30 -11.71 -13.34
C ILE A 198 1.49 -10.94 -14.66
N LYS A 199 0.93 -11.42 -15.76
CA LYS A 199 0.94 -10.69 -17.03
C LYS A 199 0.16 -9.40 -16.95
N ARG A 200 -0.99 -9.41 -16.26
CA ARG A 200 -1.78 -8.18 -16.07
C ARG A 200 -1.03 -7.16 -15.22
N ALA A 201 -0.40 -7.58 -14.11
CA ALA A 201 0.44 -6.72 -13.30
C ALA A 201 1.59 -6.10 -14.12
N LEU A 202 2.29 -6.91 -14.96
CA LEU A 202 3.34 -6.42 -15.85
C LEU A 202 2.86 -5.38 -16.88
N GLN A 203 1.63 -5.53 -17.40
CA GLN A 203 1.03 -4.55 -18.30
C GLN A 203 0.71 -3.23 -17.61
N LEU A 204 0.19 -3.29 -16.39
CA LEU A 204 -0.26 -2.13 -15.63
C LEU A 204 0.90 -1.35 -15.01
N ASN A 205 1.91 -2.04 -14.48
CA ASN A 205 3.10 -1.42 -13.89
C ASN A 205 4.38 -2.18 -14.26
N PRO A 206 4.93 -1.96 -15.47
CA PRO A 206 6.11 -2.68 -15.94
C PRO A 206 7.42 -2.31 -15.21
N LYS A 207 7.41 -1.23 -14.41
CA LYS A 207 8.59 -0.74 -13.69
C LYS A 207 8.67 -1.19 -12.23
N GLU A 208 7.73 -1.99 -11.78
CA GLU A 208 7.72 -2.52 -10.42
C GLU A 208 8.61 -3.77 -10.32
N ALA A 209 9.67 -3.69 -9.52
CA ALA A 209 10.66 -4.76 -9.37
C ALA A 209 10.03 -6.07 -8.84
N SER A 210 9.12 -5.98 -7.87
CA SER A 210 8.46 -7.16 -7.29
C SER A 210 7.63 -7.95 -8.29
N ILE A 211 7.10 -7.30 -9.33
CA ILE A 211 6.40 -7.99 -10.43
C ILE A 211 7.39 -8.80 -11.26
N LYS A 212 8.58 -8.25 -11.54
CA LYS A 212 9.64 -8.94 -12.29
C LYS A 212 10.14 -10.16 -11.52
N GLU A 213 10.36 -10.01 -10.23
CA GLU A 213 10.76 -11.12 -9.35
C GLU A 213 9.77 -12.29 -9.44
N TYR A 214 8.48 -12.02 -9.19
CA TYR A 214 7.47 -13.08 -9.21
C TYR A 214 7.21 -13.62 -10.62
N ALA A 215 7.32 -12.80 -11.65
CA ALA A 215 7.29 -13.31 -13.02
C ALA A 215 8.44 -14.31 -13.28
N GLY A 216 9.65 -13.96 -12.89
CA GLY A 216 10.80 -14.86 -13.00
C GLY A 216 10.62 -16.17 -12.24
N ARG A 217 10.17 -16.09 -10.99
CA ARG A 217 9.85 -17.27 -10.13
C ARG A 217 8.79 -18.18 -10.77
N ILE A 218 7.70 -17.60 -11.28
CA ILE A 218 6.59 -18.32 -11.90
C ILE A 218 7.07 -19.01 -13.18
N TYR A 219 7.76 -18.29 -14.08
CA TYR A 219 8.25 -18.88 -15.31
C TYR A 219 9.32 -19.94 -15.08
N PHE A 220 10.16 -19.80 -14.05
CA PHE A 220 11.09 -20.84 -13.62
C PHE A 220 10.36 -22.14 -13.23
N LYS A 221 9.28 -22.04 -12.43
CA LYS A 221 8.47 -23.18 -12.03
C LYS A 221 7.72 -23.85 -13.19
N LEU A 222 7.43 -23.06 -14.22
CA LEU A 222 6.81 -23.53 -15.47
C LEU A 222 7.84 -24.03 -16.50
N GLU A 223 9.12 -24.07 -16.12
CA GLU A 223 10.24 -24.49 -16.97
C GLU A 223 10.46 -23.64 -18.24
N ASP A 224 9.86 -22.42 -18.29
CA ASP A 224 10.17 -21.44 -19.33
C ASP A 224 11.41 -20.63 -18.89
N PHE A 225 12.57 -21.31 -18.98
CA PHE A 225 13.83 -20.75 -18.47
C PHE A 225 14.29 -19.51 -19.22
N ASN A 226 13.88 -19.32 -20.47
CA ASN A 226 14.18 -18.08 -21.21
C ASN A 226 13.47 -16.87 -20.59
N LYS A 227 12.17 -17.00 -20.28
CA LYS A 227 11.43 -15.92 -19.63
C LYS A 227 11.87 -15.73 -18.19
N ALA A 228 12.16 -16.82 -17.46
CA ALA A 228 12.69 -16.75 -16.12
C ALA A 228 14.00 -15.95 -16.07
N GLU A 229 14.95 -16.25 -16.97
CA GLU A 229 16.19 -15.50 -17.16
C GLU A 229 15.92 -14.00 -17.36
N ASN A 230 15.08 -13.66 -18.35
CA ASN A 230 14.80 -12.26 -18.66
C ASN A 230 14.24 -11.49 -17.47
N TYR A 231 13.20 -12.02 -16.82
CA TYR A 231 12.56 -11.31 -15.71
C TYR A 231 13.44 -11.26 -14.45
N LEU A 232 14.21 -12.32 -14.14
CA LEU A 232 15.12 -12.30 -13.00
C LEU A 232 16.29 -11.34 -13.24
N SER A 233 16.80 -11.26 -14.46
CA SER A 233 17.85 -10.29 -14.82
C SER A 233 17.34 -8.86 -14.71
N GLU A 234 16.14 -8.56 -15.25
CA GLU A 234 15.51 -7.25 -15.09
C GLU A 234 15.29 -6.89 -13.60
N PHE A 235 14.86 -7.86 -12.77
CA PHE A 235 14.73 -7.65 -11.33
C PHE A 235 16.06 -7.27 -10.69
N ILE A 236 17.13 -8.00 -10.99
CA ILE A 236 18.48 -7.76 -10.43
C ILE A 236 18.99 -6.36 -10.81
N GLU A 237 18.75 -5.92 -12.06
CA GLU A 237 19.14 -4.58 -12.52
C GLU A 237 18.37 -3.46 -11.80
N MET A 238 17.13 -3.73 -11.38
CA MET A 238 16.26 -2.74 -10.74
C MET A 238 16.42 -2.69 -9.21
N SER A 239 16.96 -3.74 -8.60
CA SER A 239 16.97 -3.92 -7.14
C SER A 239 18.34 -3.63 -6.57
N SER A 240 18.38 -2.85 -5.46
CA SER A 240 19.60 -2.59 -4.70
C SER A 240 20.05 -3.79 -3.85
N GLU A 241 19.10 -4.66 -3.49
CA GLU A 241 19.34 -5.86 -2.69
C GLU A 241 18.74 -7.08 -3.38
N VAL A 242 19.55 -8.09 -3.60
CA VAL A 242 19.15 -9.34 -4.26
C VAL A 242 19.56 -10.51 -3.38
N SER A 243 18.60 -11.41 -3.09
CA SER A 243 18.85 -12.57 -2.24
C SER A 243 19.65 -13.68 -2.96
N ALA A 244 20.33 -14.53 -2.19
CA ALA A 244 21.03 -15.72 -2.70
C ALA A 244 20.06 -16.66 -3.46
N GLU A 245 18.79 -16.70 -3.07
CA GLU A 245 17.75 -17.48 -3.76
C GLU A 245 17.56 -17.01 -5.19
N ILE A 246 17.41 -15.71 -5.42
CA ILE A 246 17.18 -15.13 -6.75
C ILE A 246 18.38 -15.40 -7.68
N TYR A 247 19.60 -15.15 -7.21
CA TYR A 247 20.79 -15.50 -7.98
C TYR A 247 20.85 -16.99 -8.30
N THR A 248 20.42 -17.84 -7.38
CA THR A 248 20.37 -19.31 -7.62
C THR A 248 19.30 -19.68 -8.64
N LEU A 249 18.12 -19.06 -8.63
CA LEU A 249 17.09 -19.30 -9.63
C LEU A 249 17.57 -18.88 -11.02
N LEU A 250 18.23 -17.73 -11.13
CA LEU A 250 18.81 -17.27 -12.38
C LEU A 250 19.92 -18.20 -12.85
N ALA A 251 20.83 -18.61 -11.97
CA ALA A 251 21.90 -19.58 -12.28
C ALA A 251 21.31 -20.91 -12.80
N LYS A 252 20.29 -21.44 -12.13
CA LYS A 252 19.60 -22.66 -12.59
C LYS A 252 18.90 -22.45 -13.93
N SER A 253 18.37 -21.26 -14.21
CA SER A 253 17.78 -20.94 -15.51
C SER A 253 18.83 -21.00 -16.62
N PHE A 254 20.03 -20.45 -16.39
CA PHE A 254 21.16 -20.55 -17.30
C PHE A 254 21.62 -22.00 -17.48
N LEU A 255 21.74 -22.74 -16.37
CA LEU A 255 22.17 -24.15 -16.42
C LEU A 255 21.23 -25.01 -17.28
N LYS A 256 19.92 -24.84 -17.12
CA LYS A 256 18.90 -25.54 -17.94
C LYS A 256 18.97 -25.18 -19.42
N GLN A 257 19.51 -24.03 -19.76
CA GLN A 257 19.75 -23.56 -21.11
C GLN A 257 21.15 -23.93 -21.62
N ARG A 258 21.95 -24.70 -20.85
CA ARG A 258 23.33 -25.10 -21.14
C ARG A 258 24.34 -23.94 -21.19
N LYS A 259 24.02 -22.81 -20.61
CA LYS A 259 24.87 -21.62 -20.44
C LYS A 259 25.70 -21.78 -19.14
N LYS A 260 26.73 -22.65 -19.17
CA LYS A 260 27.45 -23.09 -17.96
C LYS A 260 28.26 -21.99 -17.30
N GLU A 261 28.89 -21.11 -18.07
CA GLU A 261 29.75 -20.05 -17.54
C GLU A 261 28.90 -18.99 -16.79
N GLU A 262 27.79 -18.62 -17.39
CA GLU A 262 26.83 -17.70 -16.75
C GLU A 262 26.23 -18.33 -15.47
N ALA A 263 25.84 -19.60 -15.54
CA ALA A 263 25.33 -20.30 -14.36
C ALA A 263 26.36 -20.31 -13.22
N LYS A 264 27.63 -20.57 -13.52
CA LYS A 264 28.73 -20.55 -12.54
C LYS A 264 28.86 -19.18 -11.86
N LEU A 265 28.86 -18.11 -12.66
CA LEU A 265 28.95 -16.75 -12.16
C LEU A 265 27.83 -16.46 -11.13
N PHE A 266 26.59 -16.78 -11.49
CA PHE A 266 25.43 -16.48 -10.62
C PHE A 266 25.35 -17.40 -9.39
N PHE A 267 25.82 -18.65 -9.42
CA PHE A 267 26.00 -19.46 -8.23
C PHE A 267 27.07 -18.87 -7.30
N GLU A 268 28.15 -18.33 -7.84
CA GLU A 268 29.18 -17.66 -7.07
C GLU A 268 28.66 -16.37 -6.42
N LEU A 269 27.86 -15.57 -7.12
CA LEU A 269 27.20 -14.41 -6.56
C LEU A 269 26.24 -14.80 -5.42
N ALA A 270 25.46 -15.86 -5.56
CA ALA A 270 24.62 -16.38 -4.51
C ALA A 270 25.41 -16.78 -3.24
N LEU A 271 26.53 -17.48 -3.44
CA LEU A 271 27.40 -17.89 -2.32
C LEU A 271 28.21 -16.74 -1.71
N ASN A 272 28.40 -15.64 -2.42
CA ASN A 272 28.98 -14.42 -1.85
C ASN A 272 27.99 -13.71 -0.90
N ILE A 273 26.67 -13.81 -1.18
CA ILE A 273 25.62 -13.28 -0.30
C ILE A 273 25.40 -14.19 0.92
N ASP A 274 25.29 -15.49 0.68
CA ASP A 274 25.13 -16.50 1.72
C ASP A 274 26.04 -17.72 1.41
N PRO A 275 27.23 -17.79 2.06
CA PRO A 275 28.17 -18.89 1.84
C PRO A 275 27.64 -20.28 2.20
N GLU A 276 26.61 -20.35 3.05
CA GLU A 276 26.00 -21.62 3.50
C GLU A 276 24.73 -21.99 2.70
N TYR A 277 24.39 -21.21 1.67
CA TYR A 277 23.19 -21.45 0.87
C TYR A 277 23.32 -22.72 0.01
N LYS A 278 22.88 -23.85 0.59
CA LYS A 278 22.99 -25.19 -0.02
C LYS A 278 22.48 -25.30 -1.47
N PRO A 279 21.35 -24.65 -1.87
CA PRO A 279 20.86 -24.76 -3.24
C PRO A 279 21.84 -24.18 -4.30
N ALA A 280 22.64 -23.17 -3.93
CA ALA A 280 23.69 -22.63 -4.80
C ALA A 280 24.94 -23.51 -4.81
N ALA A 281 25.36 -24.00 -3.65
CA ALA A 281 26.52 -24.91 -3.55
C ALA A 281 26.29 -26.19 -4.37
N ASN A 282 25.14 -26.85 -4.21
CA ASN A 282 24.77 -28.03 -5.00
C ASN A 282 24.71 -27.73 -6.50
N GLY A 283 24.12 -26.59 -6.90
CA GLY A 283 24.04 -26.20 -8.30
C GLY A 283 25.42 -25.92 -8.92
N LYS A 284 26.38 -25.42 -8.15
CA LYS A 284 27.76 -25.23 -8.58
C LYS A 284 28.49 -26.57 -8.77
N GLU A 285 28.23 -27.56 -7.92
CA GLU A 285 28.78 -28.92 -8.04
C GLU A 285 28.27 -29.64 -9.32
N GLU A 286 27.01 -29.38 -9.72
CA GLU A 286 26.43 -29.95 -10.97
C GLU A 286 27.12 -29.44 -12.24
N LEU A 287 27.95 -28.40 -12.17
CA LEU A 287 28.68 -27.84 -13.30
C LEU A 287 30.00 -28.58 -13.59
N GLN A 288 30.51 -29.31 -12.58
CA GLN A 288 31.74 -30.09 -12.68
C GLN A 288 31.50 -31.39 -13.42
#